data_173b5067641ed6e3a600d48e204ac310
#
_entry.id   173b5067641ed6e3a600d48e204ac310
#
_cell.length_a   1.000
_cell.length_b   1.000
_cell.length_c   1.000
_cell.angle_alpha   90.00
_cell.angle_beta   90.00
_cell.angle_gamma   90.00
#
_symmetry.space_group_name_H-M   'P 1'
#
loop_
_entity.id
_entity.type
_entity.pdbx_description
1 polymer ?
#
loop_
_entity_poly.entity_id
_entity_poly.type
_entity_poly.pdbx_seq_one_letter_code
_entity_poly.pdbx_strand_id
1 'polypeptide(L)'
;KPQNVLIHPQTLEIKLIDFSISSLLPRETQELQSLNVLEGTLAYISPEQTGRMNRGIDYRTDFYSLGVTFYELLAEQLPFQATDPMELVHCHIAKPPVPLNEVNPKIPLPLSDIIMKLMAKTAEDRYQSTFGLKYDLEHCQQQWQQNRTISAFPPGQRDISDRFYIPEKLYGRESEV
;
A
#
# COMPACT_ATOMS: atom_id res chain seq x y z
N LYS A 1 -8.36 5.95 1.00
CA LYS A 1 -7.94 7.35 0.88
C LYS A 1 -8.26 8.12 2.15
N PRO A 2 -7.54 9.22 2.50
CA PRO A 2 -7.72 9.96 3.76
C PRO A 2 -9.18 10.39 4.01
N GLN A 3 -9.91 10.78 2.98
CA GLN A 3 -11.31 11.22 3.07
C GLN A 3 -12.25 10.12 3.60
N ASN A 4 -11.84 8.86 3.52
CA ASN A 4 -12.62 7.70 3.99
C ASN A 4 -12.23 7.28 5.42
N VAL A 5 -11.36 8.05 6.09
CA VAL A 5 -10.89 7.79 7.46
C VAL A 5 -11.38 8.92 8.37
N LEU A 6 -12.27 8.60 9.30
CA LEU A 6 -12.73 9.52 10.32
C LEU A 6 -11.99 9.26 11.63
N ILE A 7 -11.54 10.34 12.28
CA ILE A 7 -10.86 10.28 13.57
C ILE A 7 -11.64 11.12 14.57
N HIS A 8 -12.04 10.50 15.69
CA HIS A 8 -12.68 11.24 16.76
C HIS A 8 -11.63 12.09 17.51
N PRO A 9 -11.78 13.41 17.62
CA PRO A 9 -10.70 14.30 18.07
C PRO A 9 -10.27 14.10 19.53
N GLN A 10 -11.17 13.62 20.41
CA GLN A 10 -10.85 13.42 21.82
C GLN A 10 -10.43 11.98 22.14
N THR A 11 -11.10 10.97 21.55
CA THR A 11 -10.84 9.55 21.84
C THR A 11 -9.82 8.93 20.92
N LEU A 12 -9.50 9.58 19.79
CA LEU A 12 -8.66 9.06 18.70
C LEU A 12 -9.21 7.77 18.08
N GLU A 13 -10.51 7.48 18.33
CA GLU A 13 -11.16 6.35 17.67
C GLU A 13 -11.22 6.58 16.17
N ILE A 14 -10.81 5.57 15.40
CA ILE A 14 -10.77 5.60 13.94
C ILE A 14 -11.95 4.81 13.40
N LYS A 15 -12.67 5.39 12.42
CA LYS A 15 -13.72 4.72 11.66
C LYS A 15 -13.45 4.85 10.17
N LEU A 16 -13.52 3.73 9.46
CA LEU A 16 -13.55 3.70 8.01
C LEU A 16 -14.98 3.90 7.52
N ILE A 17 -15.14 4.68 6.47
CA ILE A 17 -16.41 4.94 5.80
C ILE A 17 -16.30 4.64 4.30
N ASP A 18 -17.45 4.59 3.60
CA ASP A 18 -17.52 4.38 2.16
C ASP A 18 -17.03 2.97 1.72
N PHE A 19 -17.89 1.98 1.97
CA PHE A 19 -17.71 0.59 1.53
C PHE A 19 -18.46 0.27 0.23
N SER A 20 -18.81 1.29 -0.58
CA SER A 20 -19.64 1.14 -1.78
C SER A 20 -19.04 0.23 -2.85
N ILE A 21 -17.72 0.10 -2.87
CA ILE A 21 -16.97 -0.75 -3.82
C ILE A 21 -16.31 -1.96 -3.14
N SER A 22 -16.74 -2.28 -1.90
CA SER A 22 -16.20 -3.44 -1.19
C SER A 22 -16.67 -4.75 -1.82
N SER A 23 -15.78 -5.73 -1.93
CA SER A 23 -16.07 -7.07 -2.42
C SER A 23 -15.69 -8.13 -1.39
N LEU A 24 -16.45 -9.22 -1.37
CA LEU A 24 -16.16 -10.43 -0.59
C LEU A 24 -15.44 -11.50 -1.43
N LEU A 25 -15.19 -11.23 -2.71
CA LEU A 25 -14.58 -12.20 -3.61
C LEU A 25 -13.07 -12.29 -3.36
N PRO A 26 -12.50 -13.49 -3.31
CA PRO A 26 -11.07 -13.71 -3.11
C PRO A 26 -10.23 -13.25 -4.32
N ARG A 27 -10.83 -13.14 -5.48
CA ARG A 27 -10.24 -12.60 -6.72
C ARG A 27 -11.34 -11.92 -7.53
N GLU A 28 -11.05 -10.74 -8.02
CA GLU A 28 -11.89 -10.00 -8.94
C GLU A 28 -11.20 -9.81 -10.29
N THR A 29 -11.95 -10.05 -11.35
CA THR A 29 -11.64 -9.49 -12.68
C THR A 29 -12.46 -8.21 -12.83
N GLN A 30 -11.87 -7.08 -12.52
CA GLN A 30 -12.51 -5.79 -12.80
C GLN A 30 -12.26 -5.42 -14.26
N GLU A 31 -13.32 -5.28 -15.04
CA GLU A 31 -13.28 -4.45 -16.24
C GLU A 31 -13.11 -2.99 -15.79
N LEU A 32 -12.13 -2.29 -16.36
CA LEU A 32 -11.91 -0.86 -16.11
C LEU A 32 -13.21 -0.10 -16.39
N GLN A 33 -13.93 0.28 -15.36
CA GLN A 33 -14.98 1.29 -15.46
C GLN A 33 -14.34 2.58 -15.95
N SER A 34 -15.05 3.28 -16.84
CA SER A 34 -14.54 4.45 -17.56
C SER A 34 -13.72 5.40 -16.67
N LEU A 35 -12.54 5.76 -17.12
CA LEU A 35 -11.53 6.62 -16.43
C LEU A 35 -12.10 7.94 -15.89
N ASN A 36 -13.24 8.42 -16.43
CA ASN A 36 -13.87 9.68 -16.06
C ASN A 36 -14.53 9.69 -14.66
N VAL A 37 -14.78 8.52 -14.02
CA VAL A 37 -15.37 8.43 -12.67
C VAL A 37 -14.26 8.31 -11.60
N LEU A 38 -12.99 8.17 -12.01
CA LEU A 38 -11.88 7.75 -11.17
C LEU A 38 -10.91 8.87 -10.79
N GLU A 39 -11.07 10.13 -11.25
CA GLU A 39 -10.05 11.17 -11.09
C GLU A 39 -9.51 11.31 -9.64
N GLY A 40 -10.35 11.32 -8.62
CA GLY A 40 -9.90 11.40 -7.23
C GLY A 40 -9.44 10.07 -6.62
N THR A 41 -9.75 8.94 -7.26
CA THR A 41 -9.46 7.59 -6.76
C THR A 41 -8.21 6.99 -7.41
N LEU A 42 -7.86 7.43 -8.63
CA LEU A 42 -6.67 6.98 -9.35
C LEU A 42 -5.36 7.21 -8.57
N ALA A 43 -5.30 8.25 -7.74
CA ALA A 43 -4.12 8.52 -6.94
C ALA A 43 -3.77 7.42 -5.91
N TYR A 44 -4.72 6.54 -5.59
CA TYR A 44 -4.57 5.47 -4.59
C TYR A 44 -4.70 4.06 -5.19
N ILE A 45 -4.86 3.96 -6.50
CA ILE A 45 -5.07 2.69 -7.21
C ILE A 45 -3.83 1.80 -7.10
N SER A 46 -4.03 0.51 -6.87
CA SER A 46 -2.93 -0.44 -6.91
C SER A 46 -2.55 -0.80 -8.35
N PRO A 47 -1.29 -1.22 -8.60
CA PRO A 47 -0.84 -1.63 -9.93
C PRO A 47 -1.76 -2.65 -10.60
N GLU A 48 -2.21 -3.67 -9.88
CA GLU A 48 -3.08 -4.74 -10.37
C GLU A 48 -4.49 -4.26 -10.74
N GLN A 49 -5.02 -3.24 -10.03
CA GLN A 49 -6.33 -2.65 -10.35
C GLN A 49 -6.35 -1.87 -11.68
N THR A 50 -5.19 -1.55 -12.22
CA THR A 50 -5.11 -0.84 -13.51
C THR A 50 -5.56 -1.71 -14.70
N GLY A 51 -5.73 -3.03 -14.48
CA GLY A 51 -6.07 -4.01 -15.53
C GLY A 51 -4.95 -4.24 -16.56
N ARG A 52 -3.77 -3.64 -16.36
CA ARG A 52 -2.63 -3.71 -17.29
C ARG A 52 -1.56 -4.71 -16.87
N MET A 53 -1.68 -5.23 -15.66
CA MET A 53 -0.88 -6.33 -15.17
C MET A 53 -1.72 -7.61 -15.31
N ASN A 54 -1.16 -8.67 -15.89
CA ASN A 54 -1.84 -9.96 -16.00
C ASN A 54 -1.86 -10.66 -14.62
N ARG A 55 -2.48 -10.00 -13.63
CA ARG A 55 -2.56 -10.44 -12.24
C ARG A 55 -3.97 -10.23 -11.69
N GLY A 56 -4.43 -11.18 -10.88
CA GLY A 56 -5.70 -11.07 -10.17
C GLY A 56 -5.63 -10.01 -9.05
N ILE A 57 -6.75 -9.36 -8.80
CA ILE A 57 -6.94 -8.45 -7.67
C ILE A 57 -7.26 -9.29 -6.42
N ASP A 58 -6.59 -9.02 -5.31
CA ASP A 58 -6.88 -9.62 -4.01
C ASP A 58 -6.79 -8.57 -2.87
N TYR A 59 -6.94 -9.01 -1.61
CA TYR A 59 -6.92 -8.14 -0.43
C TYR A 59 -5.64 -7.29 -0.28
N ARG A 60 -4.52 -7.67 -0.90
CA ARG A 60 -3.24 -6.92 -0.84
C ARG A 60 -3.30 -5.62 -1.64
N THR A 61 -4.31 -5.45 -2.47
CA THR A 61 -4.68 -4.19 -3.10
C THR A 61 -4.96 -3.10 -2.06
N ASP A 62 -5.66 -3.46 -0.98
CA ASP A 62 -5.96 -2.53 0.12
C ASP A 62 -4.68 -2.09 0.86
N PHE A 63 -3.69 -2.97 0.98
CA PHE A 63 -2.38 -2.61 1.56
C PHE A 63 -1.66 -1.56 0.73
N TYR A 64 -1.72 -1.65 -0.60
CA TYR A 64 -1.14 -0.62 -1.46
C TYR A 64 -1.84 0.74 -1.27
N SER A 65 -3.17 0.76 -1.32
CA SER A 65 -3.97 1.97 -1.12
C SER A 65 -3.76 2.56 0.28
N LEU A 66 -3.58 1.72 1.31
CA LEU A 66 -3.21 2.13 2.66
C LEU A 66 -1.81 2.76 2.69
N GLY A 67 -0.84 2.17 1.99
CA GLY A 67 0.50 2.72 1.84
C GLY A 67 0.50 4.12 1.22
N VAL A 68 -0.25 4.32 0.12
CA VAL A 68 -0.43 5.65 -0.51
C VAL A 68 -1.09 6.64 0.45
N THR A 69 -2.09 6.17 1.22
CA THR A 69 -2.78 7.00 2.22
C THR A 69 -1.82 7.45 3.33
N PHE A 70 -1.01 6.55 3.87
CA PHE A 70 -0.02 6.89 4.87
C PHE A 70 1.10 7.78 4.32
N TYR A 71 1.51 7.55 3.07
CA TYR A 71 2.46 8.40 2.40
C TYR A 71 1.96 9.84 2.34
N GLU A 72 0.74 10.06 1.85
CA GLU A 72 0.14 11.39 1.76
C GLU A 72 0.01 12.05 3.12
N LEU A 73 -0.45 11.33 4.16
CA LEU A 73 -0.60 11.88 5.50
C LEU A 73 0.72 12.32 6.14
N LEU A 74 1.84 11.66 5.82
CA LEU A 74 3.13 11.96 6.40
C LEU A 74 3.99 12.92 5.56
N ALA A 75 3.87 12.84 4.24
CA ALA A 75 4.60 13.71 3.30
C ALA A 75 3.83 14.98 2.95
N GLU A 76 2.55 15.09 3.32
CA GLU A 76 1.61 16.15 2.92
C GLU A 76 1.46 16.29 1.40
N GLN A 77 1.84 15.26 0.67
CA GLN A 77 1.75 15.18 -0.79
C GLN A 77 1.61 13.72 -1.25
N LEU A 78 0.99 13.53 -2.41
CA LEU A 78 0.88 12.22 -3.03
C LEU A 78 2.25 11.71 -3.51
N PRO A 79 2.48 10.37 -3.52
CA PRO A 79 3.74 9.77 -3.98
C PRO A 79 3.98 9.98 -5.48
N PHE A 80 2.89 10.12 -6.24
CA PHE A 80 2.93 10.39 -7.67
C PHE A 80 2.00 11.55 -8.01
N GLN A 81 2.49 12.44 -8.85
CA GLN A 81 1.74 13.57 -9.38
C GLN A 81 1.88 13.54 -10.90
N ALA A 82 0.77 13.56 -11.61
CA ALA A 82 0.70 13.64 -13.05
C ALA A 82 -0.58 14.39 -13.45
N THR A 83 -0.53 15.13 -14.52
CA THR A 83 -1.70 15.83 -15.08
C THR A 83 -2.54 14.92 -15.97
N ASP A 84 -1.90 13.92 -16.58
CA ASP A 84 -2.55 12.93 -17.41
C ASP A 84 -2.87 11.67 -16.59
N PRO A 85 -4.14 11.19 -16.58
CA PRO A 85 -4.53 9.96 -15.88
C PRO A 85 -3.72 8.74 -16.28
N MET A 86 -3.31 8.64 -17.56
CA MET A 86 -2.54 7.50 -18.06
C MET A 86 -1.09 7.53 -17.55
N GLU A 87 -0.51 8.71 -17.43
CA GLU A 87 0.80 8.90 -16.81
C GLU A 87 0.75 8.50 -15.33
N LEU A 88 -0.32 8.87 -14.61
CA LEU A 88 -0.52 8.48 -13.21
C LEU A 88 -0.62 6.95 -13.06
N VAL A 89 -1.40 6.29 -13.91
CA VAL A 89 -1.48 4.82 -13.99
C VAL A 89 -0.08 4.22 -14.21
N HIS A 90 0.69 4.75 -15.15
CA HIS A 90 2.07 4.30 -15.40
C HIS A 90 2.97 4.48 -14.16
N CYS A 91 2.83 5.58 -13.42
CA CYS A 91 3.55 5.78 -12.17
C CYS A 91 3.23 4.69 -11.14
N HIS A 92 1.96 4.32 -10.99
CA HIS A 92 1.56 3.25 -10.09
C HIS A 92 2.14 1.89 -10.50
N ILE A 93 2.23 1.61 -11.80
CA ILE A 93 2.77 0.33 -12.31
C ILE A 93 4.29 0.26 -12.18
N ALA A 94 5.01 1.29 -12.61
CA ALA A 94 6.44 1.19 -12.89
C ALA A 94 7.34 2.12 -12.07
N LYS A 95 6.86 3.31 -11.68
CA LYS A 95 7.72 4.30 -11.01
C LYS A 95 7.82 3.99 -9.52
N PRO A 96 9.04 3.80 -8.94
CA PRO A 96 9.19 3.72 -7.50
C PRO A 96 8.83 5.08 -6.88
N PRO A 97 8.10 5.11 -5.74
CA PRO A 97 7.92 6.34 -4.99
C PRO A 97 9.24 6.77 -4.34
N VAL A 98 9.39 8.07 -4.10
CA VAL A 98 10.52 8.57 -3.32
C VAL A 98 10.34 8.12 -1.86
N PRO A 99 11.36 7.58 -1.18
CA PRO A 99 11.27 7.19 0.21
C PRO A 99 10.86 8.37 1.11
N LEU A 100 9.97 8.11 2.07
CA LEU A 100 9.40 9.17 2.92
C LEU A 100 10.47 9.92 3.73
N ASN A 101 11.50 9.24 4.20
CA ASN A 101 12.62 9.85 4.93
C ASN A 101 13.49 10.75 4.04
N GLU A 102 13.45 10.59 2.72
CA GLU A 102 14.08 11.50 1.77
C GLU A 102 13.23 12.75 1.52
N VAL A 103 11.90 12.59 1.49
CA VAL A 103 10.95 13.71 1.36
C VAL A 103 10.91 14.55 2.63
N ASN A 104 10.87 13.90 3.78
CA ASN A 104 10.86 14.54 5.09
C ASN A 104 11.80 13.79 6.06
N PRO A 105 13.01 14.32 6.30
CA PRO A 105 13.99 13.68 7.18
C PRO A 105 13.57 13.54 8.65
N LYS A 106 12.44 14.13 9.05
CA LYS A 106 11.87 13.92 10.40
C LYS A 106 11.13 12.59 10.52
N ILE A 107 10.82 11.94 9.41
CA ILE A 107 10.15 10.63 9.39
C ILE A 107 11.20 9.55 9.65
N PRO A 108 11.03 8.73 10.71
CA PRO A 108 11.96 7.64 10.99
C PRO A 108 12.06 6.65 9.82
N LEU A 109 13.29 6.23 9.50
CA LEU A 109 13.54 5.28 8.41
C LEU A 109 12.68 3.99 8.51
N PRO A 110 12.52 3.32 9.68
CA PRO A 110 11.69 2.12 9.74
C PRO A 110 10.22 2.35 9.37
N LEU A 111 9.68 3.53 9.69
CA LEU A 111 8.31 3.88 9.29
C LEU A 111 8.22 4.12 7.77
N SER A 112 9.24 4.78 7.20
CA SER A 112 9.38 4.90 5.75
C SER A 112 9.42 3.52 5.07
N ASP A 113 10.24 2.61 5.58
CA ASP A 113 10.41 1.26 5.01
C ASP A 113 9.11 0.44 5.05
N ILE A 114 8.32 0.53 6.14
CA ILE A 114 7.00 -0.09 6.23
C ILE A 114 6.08 0.43 5.11
N ILE A 115 6.04 1.73 4.91
CA ILE A 115 5.18 2.36 3.89
C ILE A 115 5.66 2.02 2.49
N MET A 116 6.97 2.02 2.25
CA MET A 116 7.54 1.60 0.98
C MET A 116 7.22 0.12 0.68
N LYS A 117 7.24 -0.75 1.70
CA LYS A 117 6.83 -2.15 1.56
C LYS A 117 5.34 -2.29 1.21
N LEU A 118 4.45 -1.51 1.83
CA LEU A 118 3.02 -1.47 1.46
C LEU A 118 2.83 -1.08 0.00
N MET A 119 3.65 -0.14 -0.51
CA MET A 119 3.59 0.39 -1.87
C MET A 119 4.43 -0.41 -2.88
N ALA A 120 4.94 -1.57 -2.53
CA ALA A 120 5.64 -2.45 -3.47
C ALA A 120 4.76 -2.75 -4.70
N LYS A 121 5.36 -2.76 -5.88
CA LYS A 121 4.63 -2.93 -7.16
C LYS A 121 4.05 -4.33 -7.29
N THR A 122 4.78 -5.31 -6.83
CA THR A 122 4.40 -6.72 -6.80
C THR A 122 3.67 -7.00 -5.48
N ALA A 123 2.48 -7.58 -5.53
CA ALA A 123 1.69 -7.86 -4.33
C ALA A 123 2.40 -8.83 -3.37
N GLU A 124 3.22 -9.73 -3.90
CA GLU A 124 4.04 -10.68 -3.14
C GLU A 124 5.13 -10.00 -2.30
N ASP A 125 5.58 -8.81 -2.70
CA ASP A 125 6.60 -8.03 -1.97
C ASP A 125 5.98 -7.16 -0.87
N ARG A 126 4.65 -7.00 -0.86
CA ARG A 126 3.91 -6.28 0.20
C ARG A 126 3.78 -7.14 1.45
N TYR A 127 3.11 -6.60 2.47
CA TYR A 127 2.63 -7.41 3.57
C TYR A 127 1.63 -8.46 3.07
N GLN A 128 1.73 -9.68 3.62
CA GLN A 128 0.84 -10.79 3.29
C GLN A 128 -0.27 -10.98 4.34
N SER A 129 -0.18 -10.27 5.46
CA SER A 129 -1.18 -10.30 6.52
C SER A 129 -1.31 -8.95 7.23
N THR A 130 -2.51 -8.69 7.76
CA THR A 130 -2.72 -7.55 8.66
C THR A 130 -1.97 -7.72 9.98
N PHE A 131 -1.70 -8.97 10.39
CA PHE A 131 -0.95 -9.28 11.59
C PHE A 131 0.50 -8.79 11.48
N GLY A 132 1.18 -9.08 10.36
CA GLY A 132 2.56 -8.64 10.15
C GLY A 132 2.68 -7.13 10.12
N LEU A 133 1.79 -6.45 9.39
CA LEU A 133 1.73 -4.99 9.36
C LEU A 133 1.48 -4.39 10.75
N LYS A 134 0.48 -4.90 11.47
CA LYS A 134 0.14 -4.44 12.81
C LYS A 134 1.32 -4.60 13.77
N TYR A 135 1.99 -5.74 13.73
CA TYR A 135 3.15 -6.01 14.57
C TYR A 135 4.25 -4.96 14.37
N ASP A 136 4.60 -4.66 13.13
CA ASP A 136 5.66 -3.69 12.81
C ASP A 136 5.26 -2.26 13.22
N LEU A 137 4.01 -1.86 13.01
CA LEU A 137 3.50 -0.55 13.43
C LEU A 137 3.47 -0.42 14.96
N GLU A 138 3.03 -1.45 15.69
CA GLU A 138 3.03 -1.46 17.16
C GLU A 138 4.46 -1.43 17.70
N HIS A 139 5.41 -2.11 17.04
CA HIS A 139 6.83 -2.04 17.41
C HIS A 139 7.38 -0.63 17.24
N CYS A 140 7.08 0.03 16.12
CA CYS A 140 7.44 1.44 15.92
C CYS A 140 6.83 2.34 17.01
N GLN A 141 5.54 2.15 17.31
CA GLN A 141 4.83 2.95 18.31
C GLN A 141 5.46 2.80 19.70
N GLN A 142 5.76 1.57 20.12
CA GLN A 142 6.37 1.30 21.43
C GLN A 142 7.74 1.98 21.56
N GLN A 143 8.62 1.83 20.55
CA GLN A 143 9.93 2.47 20.59
C GLN A 143 9.82 4.01 20.59
N TRP A 144 8.91 4.56 19.80
CA TRP A 144 8.68 6.01 19.75
C TRP A 144 8.16 6.56 21.09
N GLN A 145 7.26 5.83 21.76
CA GLN A 145 6.76 6.23 23.09
C GLN A 145 7.83 6.22 24.15
N GLN A 146 8.73 5.22 24.11
CA GLN A 146 9.79 5.04 25.10
C GLN A 146 10.97 5.99 24.88
N ASN A 147 11.45 6.09 23.65
CA ASN A 147 12.75 6.69 23.34
C ASN A 147 12.69 7.88 22.39
N ARG A 148 11.52 8.18 21.81
CA ARG A 148 11.34 9.15 20.70
C ARG A 148 12.23 8.86 19.48
N THR A 149 12.70 7.63 19.37
CA THR A 149 13.48 7.12 18.25
C THR A 149 13.03 5.71 17.92
N ILE A 150 13.19 5.31 16.67
CA ILE A 150 12.87 3.95 16.20
C ILE A 150 14.13 3.37 15.61
N SER A 151 14.63 2.28 16.18
CA SER A 151 15.80 1.56 15.68
C SER A 151 15.46 0.86 14.37
N ALA A 152 16.40 0.78 13.45
CA ALA A 152 16.23 0.10 12.18
C ALA A 152 15.94 -1.40 12.39
N PHE A 153 14.95 -1.92 11.70
CA PHE A 153 14.61 -3.33 11.62
C PHE A 153 14.05 -3.67 10.23
N PRO A 154 14.20 -4.89 9.73
CA PRO A 154 13.62 -5.29 8.47
C PRO A 154 12.10 -5.46 8.62
N PRO A 155 11.24 -4.76 7.84
CA PRO A 155 9.80 -4.89 7.93
C PRO A 155 9.30 -6.23 7.40
N GLY A 156 8.26 -6.78 8.06
CA GLY A 156 7.62 -8.02 7.64
C GLY A 156 8.28 -9.31 8.15
N GLN A 157 9.15 -9.25 9.15
CA GLN A 157 9.78 -10.47 9.71
C GLN A 157 8.77 -11.45 10.33
N ARG A 158 7.65 -10.95 10.84
CA ARG A 158 6.56 -11.76 11.41
C ARG A 158 5.33 -11.79 10.52
N ASP A 159 5.50 -11.45 9.26
CA ASP A 159 4.41 -11.45 8.29
C ASP A 159 4.24 -12.86 7.69
N ILE A 160 3.45 -13.68 8.39
CA ILE A 160 3.13 -15.04 7.95
C ILE A 160 1.75 -15.01 7.32
N SER A 161 1.67 -15.44 6.06
CA SER A 161 0.38 -15.63 5.39
C SER A 161 -0.34 -16.86 5.95
N ASP A 162 -1.57 -16.68 6.44
CA ASP A 162 -2.44 -17.79 6.84
C ASP A 162 -2.99 -18.56 5.62
N ARG A 163 -2.68 -18.12 4.41
CA ARG A 163 -3.15 -18.74 3.16
C ARG A 163 -2.01 -19.46 2.47
N PHE A 164 -2.28 -20.70 2.06
CA PHE A 164 -1.39 -21.41 1.16
C PHE A 164 -1.44 -20.72 -0.22
N TYR A 165 -0.35 -20.07 -0.57
CA TYR A 165 -0.18 -19.40 -1.87
C TYR A 165 0.66 -20.31 -2.76
N ILE A 166 0.12 -20.66 -3.92
CA ILE A 166 0.94 -21.23 -5.00
C ILE A 166 1.55 -20.03 -5.72
N PRO A 167 2.87 -19.81 -5.65
CA PRO A 167 3.50 -18.70 -6.38
C PRO A 167 3.24 -18.87 -7.88
N GLU A 168 2.72 -17.81 -8.53
CA GLU A 168 2.57 -17.80 -9.99
C GLU A 168 3.93 -17.63 -10.73
N LYS A 169 5.03 -17.62 -10.00
CA LYS A 169 6.38 -17.58 -10.55
C LYS A 169 6.74 -18.94 -11.12
N LEU A 170 7.00 -18.98 -12.43
CA LEU A 170 7.57 -20.16 -13.10
C LEU A 170 9.02 -20.33 -12.65
N TYR A 171 9.26 -21.23 -11.69
CA TYR A 171 10.61 -21.58 -11.29
C TYR A 171 11.23 -22.58 -12.30
N GLY A 172 12.44 -22.30 -12.75
CA GLY A 172 13.21 -23.21 -13.61
C GLY A 172 12.95 -23.09 -15.12
N ARG A 173 12.23 -22.04 -15.55
CA ARG A 173 12.01 -21.69 -16.97
C ARG A 173 12.36 -20.25 -17.29
N GLU A 174 13.32 -19.68 -16.58
CA GLU A 174 13.73 -18.27 -16.74
C GLU A 174 14.33 -17.98 -18.13
N SER A 175 14.69 -19.03 -18.89
CA SER A 175 15.21 -18.93 -20.26
C SER A 175 14.13 -19.03 -21.36
N GLU A 176 12.88 -19.25 -20.99
CA GLU A 176 11.77 -19.43 -21.96
C GLU A 176 10.77 -18.26 -21.95
N VAL A 177 11.10 -17.15 -21.25
CA VAL A 177 10.27 -15.92 -21.17
C VAL A 177 10.91 -14.79 -21.94
#